data_167d99e28f857f8a0ab41235247f8585
#
_entry.id   167d99e28f857f8a0ab41235247f8585
#
_cell.length_a   1.000
_cell.length_b   1.000
_cell.length_c   1.000
_cell.angle_alpha   90.00
_cell.angle_beta   90.00
_cell.angle_gamma   90.00
#
_symmetry.space_group_name_H-M   'P 1'
#
loop_
_entity.id
_entity.type
_entity.pdbx_description
1 polymer ?
#
loop_
_entity_poly.entity_id
_entity_poly.type
_entity_poly.pdbx_seq_one_letter_code
_entity_poly.pdbx_strand_id
1 'polypeptide(L)'
;VASTNIIHNRAGIGVVRVFLSLVRTLPTLVTALIATYMFGLGTMAGTFAIAVFTFAYVGKQLYEQIETVDMGAYEAMEALGSTKSRAFLSAILPQVLPVYLSICLFCFEGNVRYASILGYVGAGGLGLILNEKIGWRDYSSVGMILIVLFVTVLVIESISQYIRRKLS
;
A
#
# COMPACT_ATOMS: atom_id res chain seq x y z
N VAL A 1 15.02 1.21 8.51
CA VAL A 1 15.22 0.25 9.61
C VAL A 1 15.30 -1.20 9.07
N ALA A 2 14.61 -1.53 8.00
CA ALA A 2 14.59 -2.89 7.45
C ALA A 2 15.66 -3.18 6.38
N SER A 3 16.42 -2.18 5.92
CA SER A 3 17.47 -2.33 4.90
C SER A 3 18.81 -2.73 5.54
N THR A 4 19.46 -3.75 4.98
CA THR A 4 20.75 -4.28 5.43
C THR A 4 21.92 -3.39 5.01
N ASN A 5 21.76 -2.61 3.95
CA ASN A 5 22.81 -1.74 3.40
C ASN A 5 23.15 -0.56 4.31
N ILE A 6 22.20 -0.13 5.16
CA ILE A 6 22.33 1.09 5.98
C ILE A 6 22.49 0.73 7.47
N ILE A 7 21.82 -0.31 7.95
CA ILE A 7 21.78 -0.70 9.36
C ILE A 7 22.39 -2.09 9.55
N HIS A 8 23.37 -2.20 10.42
CA HIS A 8 24.11 -3.45 10.65
C HIS A 8 23.47 -4.36 11.73
N ASN A 9 22.37 -3.95 12.35
CA ASN A 9 21.70 -4.78 13.37
C ASN A 9 20.84 -5.87 12.72
N ARG A 10 21.46 -7.01 12.41
CA ARG A 10 20.82 -8.15 11.72
C ARG A 10 19.60 -8.71 12.45
N ALA A 11 19.61 -8.76 13.76
CA ALA A 11 18.47 -9.28 14.53
C ALA A 11 17.25 -8.37 14.44
N GLY A 12 17.42 -7.06 14.61
CA GLY A 12 16.35 -6.08 14.49
C GLY A 12 15.74 -6.04 13.09
N ILE A 13 16.58 -6.10 12.06
CA ILE A 13 16.16 -6.17 10.65
C ILE A 13 15.32 -7.43 10.42
N GLY A 14 15.78 -8.58 10.90
CA GLY A 14 15.08 -9.85 10.73
C GLY A 14 13.68 -9.82 11.34
N VAL A 15 13.53 -9.30 12.56
CA VAL A 15 12.22 -9.16 13.23
C VAL A 15 11.26 -8.28 12.44
N VAL A 16 11.72 -7.10 11.97
CA VAL A 16 10.88 -6.20 11.18
C VAL A 16 10.45 -6.84 9.86
N ARG A 17 11.37 -7.52 9.17
CA ARG A 17 11.08 -8.21 7.90
C ARG A 17 10.08 -9.34 8.07
N VAL A 18 10.25 -10.17 9.12
CA VAL A 18 9.31 -11.25 9.44
C VAL A 18 7.95 -10.66 9.78
N PHE A 19 7.89 -9.61 10.59
CA PHE A 19 6.64 -8.93 10.93
C PHE A 19 5.92 -8.40 9.68
N LEU A 20 6.60 -7.63 8.82
CA LEU A 20 6.01 -7.10 7.58
C LEU A 20 5.55 -8.23 6.65
N SER A 21 6.31 -9.32 6.57
CA SER A 21 5.96 -10.48 5.76
C SER A 21 4.73 -11.21 6.30
N LEU A 22 4.63 -11.40 7.61
CA LEU A 22 3.47 -12.02 8.26
C LEU A 22 2.20 -11.18 8.05
N VAL A 23 2.27 -9.87 8.29
CA VAL A 23 1.12 -8.98 8.08
C VAL A 23 0.67 -9.00 6.62
N ARG A 24 1.59 -9.03 5.66
CA ARG A 24 1.28 -9.08 4.23
C ARG A 24 0.63 -10.40 3.81
N THR A 25 0.89 -11.52 4.48
CA THR A 25 0.29 -12.81 4.14
C THR A 25 -1.17 -12.92 4.58
N LEU A 26 -1.62 -12.05 5.48
CA LEU A 26 -3.01 -12.04 5.90
C LEU A 26 -3.89 -11.48 4.77
N PRO A 27 -4.93 -12.21 4.34
CA PRO A 27 -5.90 -11.67 3.39
C PRO A 27 -6.59 -10.44 3.99
N THR A 28 -6.73 -9.38 3.17
CA THR A 28 -7.37 -8.11 3.61
C THR A 28 -8.78 -8.31 4.14
N LEU A 29 -9.52 -9.28 3.62
CA LEU A 29 -10.84 -9.67 4.15
C LEU A 29 -10.76 -10.18 5.58
N VAL A 30 -9.77 -11.01 5.91
CA VAL A 30 -9.59 -11.54 7.27
C VAL A 30 -9.24 -10.42 8.24
N THR A 31 -8.34 -9.53 7.82
CA THR A 31 -7.97 -8.35 8.62
C THR A 31 -9.18 -7.43 8.83
N ALA A 32 -10.04 -7.26 7.82
CA ALA A 32 -11.26 -6.48 7.94
C ALA A 32 -12.26 -7.12 8.91
N LEU A 33 -12.44 -8.45 8.87
CA LEU A 33 -13.32 -9.15 9.81
C LEU A 33 -12.81 -9.03 11.26
N ILE A 34 -11.51 -9.14 11.49
CA ILE A 34 -10.93 -8.90 12.81
C ILE A 34 -11.16 -7.45 13.25
N ALA A 35 -10.97 -6.50 12.33
CA ALA A 35 -11.19 -5.08 12.59
C ALA A 35 -12.68 -4.77 12.88
N THR A 36 -13.61 -5.43 12.20
CA THR A 36 -15.05 -5.27 12.52
C THR A 36 -15.40 -5.80 13.91
N TYR A 37 -14.70 -6.81 14.38
CA TYR A 37 -14.90 -7.32 15.74
C TYR A 37 -14.41 -6.32 16.80
N MET A 38 -13.36 -5.55 16.50
CA MET A 38 -12.79 -4.55 17.42
C MET A 38 -13.51 -3.20 17.37
N PHE A 39 -13.88 -2.73 16.17
CA PHE A 39 -14.41 -1.38 15.91
C PHE A 39 -15.90 -1.37 15.57
N GLY A 40 -16.52 -2.52 15.45
CA GLY A 40 -17.87 -2.67 14.92
C GLY A 40 -17.91 -2.62 13.39
N LEU A 41 -19.12 -2.87 12.84
CA LEU A 41 -19.37 -2.75 11.40
C LEU A 41 -19.29 -1.27 10.98
N GLY A 42 -18.50 -0.95 9.96
CA GLY A 42 -18.39 0.41 9.46
C GLY A 42 -17.11 0.72 8.73
N THR A 43 -17.01 1.95 8.26
CA THR A 43 -15.86 2.46 7.49
C THR A 43 -14.53 2.41 8.25
N MET A 44 -14.55 2.50 9.59
CA MET A 44 -13.35 2.41 10.42
C MET A 44 -12.65 1.06 10.29
N ALA A 45 -13.41 -0.04 10.31
CA ALA A 45 -12.87 -1.39 10.17
C ALA A 45 -12.21 -1.60 8.81
N GLY A 46 -12.87 -1.15 7.73
CA GLY A 46 -12.32 -1.22 6.37
C GLY A 46 -11.06 -0.39 6.20
N THR A 47 -11.08 0.86 6.70
CA THR A 47 -9.92 1.75 6.64
C THR A 47 -8.72 1.17 7.40
N PHE A 48 -8.96 0.63 8.59
CA PHE A 48 -7.91 -0.01 9.38
C PHE A 48 -7.29 -1.21 8.66
N ALA A 49 -8.10 -2.08 8.07
CA ALA A 49 -7.63 -3.24 7.34
C ALA A 49 -6.76 -2.86 6.12
N ILE A 50 -7.22 -1.87 5.34
CA ILE A 50 -6.47 -1.35 4.19
C ILE A 50 -5.17 -0.68 4.65
N ALA A 51 -5.21 0.10 5.73
CA ALA A 51 -4.03 0.78 6.27
C ALA A 51 -2.94 -0.22 6.71
N VAL A 52 -3.32 -1.27 7.45
CA VAL A 52 -2.40 -2.32 7.91
C VAL A 52 -1.77 -3.05 6.72
N PHE A 53 -2.57 -3.45 5.75
CA PHE A 53 -2.07 -4.10 4.54
C PHE A 53 -1.12 -3.19 3.75
N THR A 54 -1.54 -1.94 3.49
CA THR A 54 -0.75 -0.96 2.73
C THR A 54 0.58 -0.66 3.42
N PHE A 55 0.57 -0.48 4.73
CA PHE A 55 1.78 -0.26 5.51
C PHE A 55 2.78 -1.41 5.34
N ALA A 56 2.32 -2.65 5.49
CA ALA A 56 3.17 -3.82 5.35
C ALA A 56 3.69 -4.00 3.90
N TYR A 57 2.82 -3.77 2.92
CA TYR A 57 3.16 -3.90 1.51
C TYR A 57 4.18 -2.84 1.08
N VAL A 58 3.88 -1.56 1.30
CA VAL A 58 4.75 -0.43 0.92
C VAL A 58 6.06 -0.49 1.70
N GLY A 59 6.01 -0.80 3.00
CA GLY A 59 7.19 -0.96 3.82
C GLY A 59 8.13 -2.05 3.32
N LYS A 60 7.58 -3.18 2.88
CA LYS A 60 8.37 -4.26 2.27
C LYS A 60 9.00 -3.83 0.96
N GLN A 61 8.22 -3.28 0.05
CA GLN A 61 8.72 -2.82 -1.25
C GLN A 61 9.79 -1.75 -1.10
N LEU A 62 9.63 -0.84 -0.14
CA LEU A 62 10.58 0.23 0.11
C LEU A 62 11.96 -0.31 0.55
N TYR A 63 12.02 -1.24 1.51
CA TYR A 63 13.32 -1.77 1.91
C TYR A 63 13.98 -2.61 0.82
N GLU A 64 13.20 -3.37 0.04
CA GLU A 64 13.70 -4.13 -1.11
C GLU A 64 14.29 -3.18 -2.16
N GLN A 65 13.65 -2.05 -2.44
CA GLN A 65 14.18 -1.03 -3.34
C GLN A 65 15.47 -0.39 -2.80
N ILE A 66 15.55 -0.06 -1.52
CA ILE A 66 16.78 0.49 -0.92
C ILE A 66 17.94 -0.51 -1.02
N GLU A 67 17.67 -1.81 -0.98
CA GLU A 67 18.72 -2.83 -1.12
C GLU A 67 19.25 -3.01 -2.55
N THR A 68 18.49 -2.59 -3.54
CA THR A 68 18.89 -2.67 -4.97
C THR A 68 19.56 -1.39 -5.49
N VAL A 69 19.63 -0.34 -4.67
CA VAL A 69 20.23 0.95 -5.05
C VAL A 69 21.75 0.84 -5.20
N ASP A 70 22.31 1.59 -6.16
CA ASP A 70 23.75 1.76 -6.28
C ASP A 70 24.30 2.53 -5.08
N MET A 71 25.16 1.87 -4.31
CA MET A 71 25.77 2.42 -3.11
C MET A 71 27.00 3.28 -3.41
N GLY A 72 27.53 3.30 -4.63
CA GLY A 72 28.74 4.02 -4.98
C GLY A 72 28.69 5.52 -4.64
N ALA A 73 27.57 6.17 -4.96
CA ALA A 73 27.37 7.59 -4.62
C ALA A 73 27.28 7.82 -3.10
N TYR A 74 26.69 6.89 -2.36
CA TYR A 74 26.60 6.94 -0.90
C TYR A 74 27.98 6.80 -0.25
N GLU A 75 28.77 5.82 -0.67
CA GLU A 75 30.13 5.57 -0.18
C GLU A 75 31.08 6.73 -0.50
N ALA A 76 30.97 7.32 -1.69
CA ALA A 76 31.71 8.51 -2.05
C ALA A 76 31.42 9.70 -1.12
N MET A 77 30.17 9.91 -0.75
CA MET A 77 29.80 10.96 0.20
C MET A 77 30.30 10.68 1.63
N GLU A 78 30.28 9.43 2.08
CA GLU A 78 30.89 9.06 3.38
C GLU A 78 32.39 9.29 3.36
N ALA A 79 33.07 8.93 2.28
CA ALA A 79 34.55 9.17 2.12
C ALA A 79 34.90 10.66 2.15
N LEU A 80 34.00 11.54 1.69
CA LEU A 80 34.17 13.00 1.77
C LEU A 80 33.80 13.57 3.17
N GLY A 81 33.56 12.70 4.18
CA GLY A 81 33.26 13.12 5.54
C GLY A 81 31.78 13.55 5.76
N SER A 82 30.87 13.24 4.86
CA SER A 82 29.45 13.52 5.04
C SER A 82 28.86 12.63 6.13
N THR A 83 27.89 13.17 6.88
CA THR A 83 27.12 12.36 7.84
C THR A 83 26.24 11.34 7.09
N LYS A 84 26.02 10.17 7.70
CA LYS A 84 25.16 9.10 7.12
C LYS A 84 23.78 9.58 6.68
N SER A 85 23.17 10.48 7.43
CA SER A 85 21.86 11.05 7.09
C SER A 85 21.92 11.94 5.84
N ARG A 86 22.98 12.74 5.68
CA ARG A 86 23.17 13.58 4.49
C ARG A 86 23.49 12.73 3.26
N ALA A 87 24.38 11.75 3.39
CA ALA A 87 24.68 10.80 2.32
C ALA A 87 23.43 10.06 1.86
N PHE A 88 22.59 9.60 2.79
CA PHE A 88 21.31 8.95 2.46
C PHE A 88 20.36 9.88 1.69
N LEU A 89 20.14 11.10 2.18
CA LEU A 89 19.22 12.06 1.55
C LEU A 89 19.67 12.50 0.16
N SER A 90 20.99 12.62 -0.06
CA SER A 90 21.52 13.13 -1.32
C SER A 90 21.83 12.04 -2.35
N ALA A 91 22.20 10.84 -1.92
CA ALA A 91 22.60 9.76 -2.82
C ALA A 91 21.52 8.69 -3.00
N ILE A 92 20.86 8.23 -1.92
CA ILE A 92 19.92 7.11 -1.98
C ILE A 92 18.50 7.61 -2.25
N LEU A 93 18.03 8.63 -1.53
CA LEU A 93 16.66 9.10 -1.65
C LEU A 93 16.25 9.49 -3.08
N PRO A 94 17.06 10.22 -3.87
CA PRO A 94 16.70 10.55 -5.25
C PRO A 94 16.56 9.33 -6.17
N GLN A 95 17.31 8.26 -5.91
CA GLN A 95 17.22 7.02 -6.68
C GLN A 95 15.97 6.22 -6.33
N VAL A 96 15.57 6.20 -5.05
CA VAL A 96 14.43 5.42 -4.54
C VAL A 96 13.11 6.14 -4.74
N LEU A 97 13.08 7.47 -4.68
CA LEU A 97 11.87 8.28 -4.64
C LEU A 97 10.92 8.05 -5.83
N PRO A 98 11.38 8.01 -7.10
CA PRO A 98 10.49 7.77 -8.23
C PRO A 98 9.81 6.40 -8.16
N VAL A 99 10.57 5.37 -7.82
CA VAL A 99 10.06 4.00 -7.69
C VAL A 99 9.10 3.90 -6.50
N TYR A 100 9.43 4.52 -5.36
CA TYR A 100 8.59 4.58 -4.19
C TYR A 100 7.23 5.25 -4.48
N LEU A 101 7.24 6.37 -5.19
CA LEU A 101 6.00 7.06 -5.60
C LEU A 101 5.18 6.18 -6.55
N SER A 102 5.82 5.48 -7.48
CA SER A 102 5.15 4.50 -8.34
C SER A 102 4.47 3.38 -7.55
N ILE A 103 5.13 2.85 -6.51
CA ILE A 103 4.58 1.83 -5.63
C ILE A 103 3.38 2.38 -4.84
N CYS A 104 3.49 3.60 -4.32
CA CYS A 104 2.38 4.26 -3.61
C CYS A 104 1.14 4.44 -4.51
N LEU A 105 1.32 4.87 -5.75
CA LEU A 105 0.23 5.00 -6.73
C LEU A 105 -0.41 3.65 -7.05
N PHE A 106 0.40 2.61 -7.22
CA PHE A 106 -0.09 1.24 -7.44
C PHE A 106 -0.89 0.72 -6.24
N CYS A 107 -0.40 0.98 -5.02
CA CYS A 107 -1.15 0.65 -3.80
C CYS A 107 -2.46 1.41 -3.70
N PHE A 108 -2.46 2.70 -4.03
CA PHE A 108 -3.67 3.51 -4.02
C PHE A 108 -4.74 2.94 -4.96
N GLU A 109 -4.35 2.59 -6.19
CA GLU A 109 -5.23 1.93 -7.16
C GLU A 109 -5.80 0.62 -6.62
N GLY A 110 -4.96 -0.23 -6.03
CA GLY A 110 -5.37 -1.48 -5.39
C GLY A 110 -6.33 -1.25 -4.21
N ASN A 111 -6.06 -0.23 -3.40
CA ASN A 111 -6.89 0.09 -2.24
C ASN A 111 -8.31 0.54 -2.62
N VAL A 112 -8.49 1.22 -3.76
CA VAL A 112 -9.83 1.56 -4.27
C VAL A 112 -10.63 0.30 -4.60
N ARG A 113 -9.99 -0.69 -5.22
CA ARG A 113 -10.62 -2.00 -5.50
C ARG A 113 -10.96 -2.75 -4.21
N TYR A 114 -10.02 -2.78 -3.25
CA TYR A 114 -10.25 -3.42 -1.95
C TYR A 114 -11.35 -2.73 -1.14
N ALA A 115 -11.45 -1.41 -1.17
CA ALA A 115 -12.51 -0.67 -0.49
C ALA A 115 -13.91 -1.11 -0.96
N SER A 116 -14.08 -1.39 -2.25
CA SER A 116 -15.33 -1.90 -2.80
C SER A 116 -15.69 -3.31 -2.28
N ILE A 117 -14.67 -4.19 -2.20
CA ILE A 117 -14.85 -5.57 -1.70
C ILE A 117 -15.12 -5.58 -0.19
N LEU A 118 -14.40 -4.77 0.58
CA LEU A 118 -14.57 -4.68 2.03
C LEU A 118 -15.93 -4.11 2.41
N GLY A 119 -16.48 -3.21 1.59
CA GLY A 119 -17.83 -2.72 1.77
C GLY A 119 -18.88 -3.82 1.69
N TYR A 120 -18.69 -4.86 0.86
CA TYR A 120 -19.58 -6.01 0.78
C TYR A 120 -19.67 -6.80 2.10
N VAL A 121 -18.62 -6.84 2.89
CA VAL A 121 -18.59 -7.50 4.21
C VAL A 121 -18.94 -6.55 5.38
N GLY A 122 -19.57 -5.43 5.09
CA GLY A 122 -20.06 -4.49 6.11
C GLY A 122 -19.05 -3.42 6.55
N ALA A 123 -17.92 -3.30 5.85
CA ALA A 123 -16.93 -2.25 6.13
C ALA A 123 -17.30 -0.87 5.56
N GLY A 124 -18.53 -0.68 5.09
CA GLY A 124 -19.04 0.60 4.59
C GLY A 124 -18.80 0.85 3.10
N GLY A 125 -19.14 2.06 2.64
CA GLY A 125 -18.93 2.49 1.26
C GLY A 125 -19.90 1.88 0.24
N LEU A 126 -19.51 1.94 -1.04
CA LEU A 126 -20.34 1.46 -2.17
C LEU A 126 -20.62 -0.04 -2.11
N GLY A 127 -19.74 -0.83 -1.54
CA GLY A 127 -19.95 -2.27 -1.39
C GLY A 127 -21.08 -2.62 -0.41
N LEU A 128 -21.31 -1.79 0.62
CA LEU A 128 -22.45 -1.97 1.52
C LEU A 128 -23.78 -1.78 0.78
N ILE A 129 -23.87 -0.72 -0.03
CA ILE A 129 -25.05 -0.44 -0.86
C ILE A 129 -25.26 -1.57 -1.88
N LEU A 130 -24.17 -2.07 -2.47
CA LEU A 130 -24.21 -3.20 -3.40
C LEU A 130 -24.81 -4.45 -2.73
N ASN A 131 -24.35 -4.81 -1.52
CA ASN A 131 -24.83 -5.94 -0.77
C ASN A 131 -26.33 -5.79 -0.41
N GLU A 132 -26.74 -4.60 0.02
CA GLU A 132 -28.13 -4.28 0.30
C GLU A 132 -29.01 -4.47 -0.94
N LYS A 133 -28.62 -3.91 -2.10
CA LYS A 133 -29.38 -4.02 -3.35
C LYS A 133 -29.46 -5.44 -3.89
N ILE A 134 -28.41 -6.25 -3.69
CA ILE A 134 -28.44 -7.69 -3.99
C ILE A 134 -29.47 -8.39 -3.10
N GLY A 135 -29.49 -8.08 -1.80
CA GLY A 135 -30.47 -8.63 -0.87
C GLY A 135 -31.92 -8.33 -1.25
N TRP A 136 -32.18 -7.14 -1.77
CA TRP A 136 -33.48 -6.70 -2.28
C TRP A 136 -33.80 -7.22 -3.70
N ARG A 137 -32.88 -7.95 -4.34
CA ARG A 137 -32.98 -8.43 -5.74
C ARG A 137 -33.21 -7.31 -6.76
N ASP A 138 -32.77 -6.10 -6.45
CA ASP A 138 -32.83 -4.94 -7.34
C ASP A 138 -31.62 -4.95 -8.30
N TYR A 139 -31.64 -5.84 -9.27
CA TYR A 139 -30.54 -6.05 -10.21
C TYR A 139 -30.28 -4.83 -11.11
N SER A 140 -31.27 -3.96 -11.32
CA SER A 140 -31.07 -2.73 -12.07
C SER A 140 -30.13 -1.77 -11.33
N SER A 141 -30.38 -1.54 -10.04
CA SER A 141 -29.50 -0.73 -9.18
C SER A 141 -28.12 -1.37 -9.01
N VAL A 142 -28.06 -2.70 -8.87
CA VAL A 142 -26.80 -3.45 -8.80
C VAL A 142 -25.96 -3.19 -10.06
N GLY A 143 -26.56 -3.31 -11.24
CA GLY A 143 -25.88 -3.04 -12.51
C GLY A 143 -25.32 -1.61 -12.59
N MET A 144 -26.09 -0.62 -12.17
CA MET A 144 -25.66 0.77 -12.14
C MET A 144 -24.49 1.00 -11.19
N ILE A 145 -24.52 0.43 -9.98
CA ILE A 145 -23.43 0.52 -9.01
C ILE A 145 -22.15 -0.10 -9.57
N LEU A 146 -22.23 -1.26 -10.22
CA LEU A 146 -21.09 -1.92 -10.84
C LEU A 146 -20.48 -1.09 -11.97
N ILE A 147 -21.31 -0.45 -12.80
CA ILE A 147 -20.84 0.46 -13.86
C ILE A 147 -20.08 1.65 -13.24
N VAL A 148 -20.66 2.28 -12.21
CA VAL A 148 -20.02 3.41 -11.52
C VAL A 148 -18.69 2.99 -10.91
N LEU A 149 -18.62 1.83 -10.25
CA LEU A 149 -17.38 1.28 -9.70
C LEU A 149 -16.34 1.04 -10.80
N PHE A 150 -16.75 0.41 -11.90
CA PHE A 150 -15.86 0.13 -13.03
C PHE A 150 -15.29 1.42 -13.64
N VAL A 151 -16.15 2.41 -13.91
CA VAL A 151 -15.71 3.72 -14.45
C VAL A 151 -14.77 4.43 -13.47
N THR A 152 -15.09 4.40 -12.16
CA THR A 152 -14.23 5.01 -11.14
C THR A 152 -12.85 4.37 -11.11
N VAL A 153 -12.77 3.04 -11.14
CA VAL A 153 -11.49 2.32 -11.17
C VAL A 153 -10.72 2.63 -12.43
N LEU A 154 -11.36 2.64 -13.62
CA LEU A 154 -10.71 3.01 -14.90
C LEU A 154 -10.13 4.42 -14.89
N VAL A 155 -10.86 5.39 -14.36
CA VAL A 155 -10.38 6.78 -14.25
C VAL A 155 -9.15 6.85 -13.34
N ILE A 156 -9.22 6.24 -12.17
CA ILE A 156 -8.10 6.23 -11.21
C ILE A 156 -6.88 5.52 -11.81
N GLU A 157 -7.08 4.37 -12.45
CA GLU A 157 -6.01 3.63 -13.13
C GLU A 157 -5.34 4.47 -14.23
N SER A 158 -6.13 5.14 -15.06
CA SER A 158 -5.64 6.00 -16.15
C SER A 158 -4.80 7.15 -15.61
N ILE A 159 -5.27 7.84 -14.56
CA ILE A 159 -4.54 8.91 -13.89
C ILE A 159 -3.25 8.39 -13.26
N SER A 160 -3.32 7.28 -12.56
CA SER A 160 -2.19 6.62 -11.91
C SER A 160 -1.11 6.23 -12.93
N GLN A 161 -1.48 5.63 -14.05
CA GLN A 161 -0.57 5.27 -15.15
C GLN A 161 0.07 6.51 -15.78
N TYR A 162 -0.69 7.58 -15.99
CA TYR A 162 -0.16 8.82 -16.53
C TYR A 162 0.91 9.43 -15.62
N ILE A 163 0.66 9.46 -14.32
CA ILE A 163 1.62 9.99 -13.33
C ILE A 163 2.87 9.09 -13.28
N ARG A 164 2.70 7.76 -13.24
CA ARG A 164 3.84 6.81 -13.21
C ARG A 164 4.75 6.96 -14.43
N ARG A 165 4.21 7.18 -15.62
CA ARG A 165 5.01 7.43 -16.84
C ARG A 165 5.86 8.70 -16.76
N LYS A 166 5.47 9.67 -15.93
CA LYS A 166 6.27 10.87 -15.70
C LYS A 166 7.34 10.71 -14.62
N LEU A 167 7.21 9.71 -13.77
CA LEU A 167 8.15 9.42 -12.68
C LEU A 167 9.27 8.47 -13.12
N SER A 168 9.04 7.67 -14.17
CA SER A 168 10.01 6.79 -14.81
C SER A 168 10.76 7.52 -15.92
#